data_ab128fe96b44292bfea9207ff9b43883
#
_entry.id   ab128fe96b44292bfea9207ff9b43883
#
_cell.length_a   1.000
_cell.length_b   1.000
_cell.length_c   1.000
_cell.angle_alpha   90.00
_cell.angle_beta   90.00
_cell.angle_gamma   90.00
#
_symmetry.space_group_name_H-M   'P 1'
#
loop_
_entity.id
_entity.type
_entity.pdbx_description
1 polymer ?
#
loop_
_entity_poly.entity_id
_entity_poly.type
_entity_poly.pdbx_seq_one_letter_code
_entity_poly.pdbx_strand_id
1 'polypeptide(L)'
;NMDDNFIGCEKLFPFYQKISDVCSRIFGAKYTDPRPFTGMHCIDMITKTVCTPGSKMLILSKDHGGHASVKPVVERLGVKTMDAPYDIEENDLNYNAVNKIINEQAIDYILLAPSDLIKPLDVERIDTTNCVLLWDCSQVMGLIAAGLCPNPLKTMKNIIMFGGTHKTFPGPASGLIMTNDKYLHDMMETEINPKYLRHSQMHQKISLLFALIEFEKYGSGYMSHMVHCANYLGANLRDRGYDVADVHGQISATHQIFIRCSKEEMDTIYDNAYKCEVTLNKKHKQLFYGYGIRLGTQEIARYDWNDAALDTITEILVHLSNKDIDIDTVRRLIDSLPPKKIHYAFSEDVISRFNELYMN
;
A
#
# COMPACT_ATOMS: atom_id res chain seq x y z
N ASN A 1 -25.57 1.85 -3.90
CA ASN A 1 -26.91 2.43 -3.99
C ASN A 1 -27.18 3.26 -2.78
N MET A 2 -27.25 4.53 -2.97
CA MET A 2 -27.97 5.34 -2.01
C MET A 2 -29.43 5.11 -2.25
N ASP A 3 -30.17 4.88 -1.17
CA ASP A 3 -31.58 4.58 -1.25
C ASP A 3 -32.31 5.81 -1.79
N ASP A 4 -33.02 5.67 -2.90
CA ASP A 4 -33.83 6.74 -3.49
C ASP A 4 -34.93 7.28 -2.55
N ASN A 5 -35.05 6.63 -1.38
CA ASN A 5 -36.00 6.99 -0.33
C ASN A 5 -35.60 8.22 0.52
N PHE A 6 -34.36 8.73 0.35
CA PHE A 6 -33.87 9.89 1.08
C PHE A 6 -33.73 11.10 0.18
N ILE A 7 -34.52 12.16 0.44
CA ILE A 7 -34.42 13.43 -0.27
C ILE A 7 -33.01 14.01 -0.14
N GLY A 8 -32.40 14.35 -1.26
CA GLY A 8 -31.05 14.94 -1.32
C GLY A 8 -29.92 13.93 -1.54
N CYS A 9 -30.19 12.62 -1.53
CA CYS A 9 -29.19 11.61 -1.83
C CYS A 9 -28.65 11.73 -3.26
N GLU A 10 -29.48 12.18 -4.19
CA GLU A 10 -29.12 12.44 -5.59
C GLU A 10 -27.94 13.44 -5.71
N LYS A 11 -27.77 14.35 -4.75
CA LYS A 11 -26.66 15.31 -4.71
C LYS A 11 -25.33 14.67 -4.35
N LEU A 12 -25.33 13.45 -3.83
CA LEU A 12 -24.13 12.71 -3.44
C LEU A 12 -23.62 11.78 -4.57
N PHE A 13 -24.48 11.40 -5.52
CA PHE A 13 -24.07 10.55 -6.64
C PHE A 13 -22.94 11.12 -7.50
N PRO A 14 -22.88 12.42 -7.79
CA PRO A 14 -21.79 12.99 -8.57
C PRO A 14 -20.41 12.77 -7.98
N PHE A 15 -20.28 12.62 -6.65
CA PHE A 15 -18.97 12.36 -6.01
C PHE A 15 -18.39 11.02 -6.43
N TYR A 16 -19.22 9.97 -6.57
CA TYR A 16 -18.74 8.66 -7.02
C TYR A 16 -18.26 8.72 -8.46
N GLN A 17 -18.99 9.40 -9.33
CA GLN A 17 -18.59 9.58 -10.71
C GLN A 17 -17.28 10.36 -10.79
N LYS A 18 -17.15 11.46 -10.06
CA LYS A 18 -15.93 12.27 -10.03
C LYS A 18 -14.70 11.50 -9.50
N ILE A 19 -14.87 10.65 -8.49
CA ILE A 19 -13.82 9.73 -8.03
C ILE A 19 -13.43 8.78 -9.16
N SER A 20 -14.40 8.17 -9.85
CA SER A 20 -14.15 7.28 -10.98
C SER A 20 -13.43 7.98 -12.12
N ASP A 21 -13.82 9.22 -12.45
CA ASP A 21 -13.19 10.01 -13.51
C ASP A 21 -11.70 10.33 -13.19
N VAL A 22 -11.40 10.69 -11.94
CA VAL A 22 -10.00 10.92 -11.53
C VAL A 22 -9.23 9.60 -11.53
N CYS A 23 -9.80 8.52 -10.99
CA CYS A 23 -9.16 7.20 -11.01
C CYS A 23 -8.92 6.71 -12.46
N SER A 24 -9.82 7.01 -13.39
CA SER A 24 -9.61 6.71 -14.81
C SER A 24 -8.40 7.44 -15.37
N ARG A 25 -8.18 8.71 -15.00
CA ARG A 25 -7.02 9.48 -15.47
C ARG A 25 -5.70 8.98 -14.87
N ILE A 26 -5.65 8.78 -13.54
CA ILE A 26 -4.40 8.45 -12.86
C ILE A 26 -4.04 6.96 -12.88
N PHE A 27 -5.04 6.06 -12.83
CA PHE A 27 -4.83 4.61 -12.84
C PHE A 27 -5.19 3.94 -14.17
N GLY A 28 -5.91 4.62 -15.07
CA GLY A 28 -6.47 4.00 -16.26
C GLY A 28 -7.59 3.00 -15.94
N ALA A 29 -8.24 3.14 -14.79
CA ALA A 29 -9.33 2.27 -14.36
C ALA A 29 -10.62 2.60 -15.13
N LYS A 30 -11.26 1.59 -15.74
CA LYS A 30 -12.57 1.73 -16.38
C LYS A 30 -13.70 1.69 -15.35
N TYR A 31 -13.52 0.87 -14.32
CA TYR A 31 -14.48 0.68 -13.25
C TYR A 31 -13.79 0.89 -11.92
N THR A 32 -14.35 1.77 -11.09
CA THR A 32 -13.84 2.12 -9.77
C THR A 32 -14.96 2.04 -8.75
N ASP A 33 -14.73 1.29 -7.67
CA ASP A 33 -15.62 1.25 -6.53
C ASP A 33 -14.92 1.87 -5.30
N PRO A 34 -15.32 3.08 -4.89
CA PRO A 34 -14.76 3.73 -3.71
C PRO A 34 -15.55 3.43 -2.42
N ARG A 35 -16.56 2.55 -2.45
CA ARG A 35 -17.43 2.27 -1.30
C ARG A 35 -16.72 1.62 -0.10
N PRO A 36 -15.64 0.79 -0.25
CA PRO A 36 -14.98 0.19 0.90
C PRO A 36 -14.46 1.23 1.90
N PHE A 37 -14.45 0.86 3.19
CA PHE A 37 -14.01 1.74 4.27
C PHE A 37 -12.51 1.67 4.54
N THR A 38 -11.89 0.56 4.18
CA THR A 38 -10.44 0.29 4.37
C THR A 38 -9.94 -0.71 3.35
N GLY A 39 -8.61 -0.90 3.25
CA GLY A 39 -8.03 -1.98 2.44
C GLY A 39 -8.48 -3.38 2.87
N MET A 40 -8.65 -3.63 4.18
CA MET A 40 -9.20 -4.91 4.67
C MET A 40 -10.66 -5.10 4.26
N HIS A 41 -11.45 -4.04 4.25
CA HIS A 41 -12.83 -4.10 3.76
C HIS A 41 -12.88 -4.39 2.25
N CYS A 42 -11.88 -3.91 1.47
CA CYS A 42 -11.74 -4.32 0.06
C CYS A 42 -11.56 -5.84 -0.05
N ILE A 43 -10.62 -6.42 0.72
CA ILE A 43 -10.39 -7.88 0.73
C ILE A 43 -11.68 -8.63 1.07
N ASP A 44 -12.36 -8.22 2.14
CA ASP A 44 -13.60 -8.86 2.60
C ASP A 44 -14.71 -8.79 1.54
N MET A 45 -14.92 -7.63 0.93
CA MET A 45 -15.93 -7.43 -0.12
C MET A 45 -15.61 -8.25 -1.38
N ILE A 46 -14.38 -8.15 -1.89
CA ILE A 46 -13.96 -8.85 -3.12
C ILE A 46 -14.05 -10.36 -2.94
N THR A 47 -13.50 -10.88 -1.84
CA THR A 47 -13.48 -12.33 -1.62
C THR A 47 -14.88 -12.92 -1.43
N LYS A 48 -15.79 -12.20 -0.78
CA LYS A 48 -17.20 -12.62 -0.62
C LYS A 48 -18.03 -12.53 -1.90
N THR A 49 -17.65 -11.67 -2.83
CA THR A 49 -18.41 -11.47 -4.07
C THR A 49 -17.86 -12.26 -5.24
N VAL A 50 -16.54 -12.46 -5.30
CA VAL A 50 -15.87 -13.09 -6.44
C VAL A 50 -15.48 -14.54 -6.15
N CYS A 51 -15.05 -14.86 -4.93
CA CYS A 51 -14.56 -16.19 -4.62
C CYS A 51 -15.70 -17.15 -4.24
N THR A 52 -15.58 -18.41 -4.68
CA THR A 52 -16.56 -19.46 -4.39
C THR A 52 -16.01 -20.45 -3.34
N PRO A 53 -16.85 -20.96 -2.42
CA PRO A 53 -16.42 -22.00 -1.49
C PRO A 53 -15.91 -23.24 -2.23
N GLY A 54 -14.84 -23.84 -1.72
CA GLY A 54 -14.18 -25.00 -2.32
C GLY A 54 -13.13 -24.68 -3.40
N SER A 55 -13.08 -23.43 -3.90
CA SER A 55 -12.07 -22.98 -4.85
C SER A 55 -10.64 -22.99 -4.27
N LYS A 56 -9.65 -22.92 -5.15
CA LYS A 56 -8.22 -22.91 -4.80
C LYS A 56 -7.62 -21.53 -5.05
N MET A 57 -6.84 -21.08 -4.09
CA MET A 57 -6.23 -19.75 -4.13
C MET A 57 -4.76 -19.80 -3.76
N LEU A 58 -3.91 -19.21 -4.60
CA LEU A 58 -2.54 -18.87 -4.22
C LEU A 58 -2.55 -17.56 -3.43
N ILE A 59 -1.81 -17.52 -2.32
CA ILE A 59 -1.65 -16.34 -1.48
C ILE A 59 -0.19 -16.01 -1.25
N LEU A 60 0.15 -14.75 -1.07
CA LEU A 60 1.48 -14.37 -0.59
C LEU A 60 1.56 -14.71 0.91
N SER A 61 2.51 -15.58 1.27
CA SER A 61 2.73 -15.99 2.66
C SER A 61 3.08 -14.80 3.56
N LYS A 62 2.60 -14.84 4.80
CA LYS A 62 3.00 -13.87 5.84
C LYS A 62 4.52 -13.82 6.03
N ASP A 63 5.21 -14.94 5.95
CA ASP A 63 6.66 -15.02 6.16
C ASP A 63 7.45 -14.39 4.99
N HIS A 64 6.84 -14.35 3.81
CA HIS A 64 7.37 -13.71 2.61
C HIS A 64 6.79 -12.30 2.39
N GLY A 65 6.41 -11.60 3.45
CA GLY A 65 5.94 -10.23 3.39
C GLY A 65 4.43 -10.06 3.18
N GLY A 66 3.66 -11.13 3.06
CA GLY A 66 2.20 -11.06 2.91
C GLY A 66 1.48 -10.53 4.15
N HIS A 67 0.27 -10.03 3.96
CA HIS A 67 -0.59 -9.51 5.02
C HIS A 67 -1.18 -10.67 5.85
N ALA A 68 -0.98 -10.62 7.17
CA ALA A 68 -1.34 -11.70 8.09
C ALA A 68 -2.83 -12.08 8.10
N SER A 69 -3.72 -11.15 7.75
CA SER A 69 -5.17 -11.38 7.78
C SER A 69 -5.73 -12.05 6.53
N VAL A 70 -4.97 -12.16 5.44
CA VAL A 70 -5.49 -12.73 4.17
C VAL A 70 -5.93 -14.16 4.35
N LYS A 71 -5.02 -15.02 4.79
CA LYS A 71 -5.28 -16.46 4.95
C LYS A 71 -6.51 -16.74 5.82
N PRO A 72 -6.62 -16.23 7.06
CA PRO A 72 -7.78 -16.52 7.90
C PRO A 72 -9.10 -15.97 7.35
N VAL A 73 -9.09 -14.86 6.56
CA VAL A 73 -10.31 -14.32 5.93
C VAL A 73 -10.80 -15.25 4.83
N VAL A 74 -9.93 -15.66 3.92
CA VAL A 74 -10.35 -16.47 2.76
C VAL A 74 -10.66 -17.91 3.14
N GLU A 75 -9.93 -18.51 4.08
CA GLU A 75 -10.21 -19.85 4.57
C GLU A 75 -11.57 -19.93 5.29
N ARG A 76 -11.97 -18.87 5.99
CA ARG A 76 -13.31 -18.79 6.60
C ARG A 76 -14.45 -18.84 5.57
N LEU A 77 -14.18 -18.46 4.32
CA LEU A 77 -15.14 -18.57 3.22
C LEU A 77 -15.14 -19.96 2.56
N GLY A 78 -14.34 -20.89 3.07
CA GLY A 78 -14.21 -22.23 2.51
C GLY A 78 -13.28 -22.32 1.29
N VAL A 79 -12.47 -21.28 1.04
CA VAL A 79 -11.45 -21.27 -0.02
C VAL A 79 -10.20 -22.00 0.46
N LYS A 80 -9.65 -22.89 -0.38
CA LYS A 80 -8.43 -23.65 -0.10
C LYS A 80 -7.21 -22.83 -0.48
N THR A 81 -6.41 -22.45 0.50
CA THR A 81 -5.22 -21.62 0.27
C THR A 81 -3.95 -22.45 0.09
N MET A 82 -3.06 -21.95 -0.75
CA MET A 82 -1.68 -22.43 -0.92
C MET A 82 -0.75 -21.22 -0.98
N ASP A 83 0.43 -21.34 -0.38
CA ASP A 83 1.43 -20.26 -0.45
C ASP A 83 2.04 -20.18 -1.86
N ALA A 84 2.07 -18.97 -2.42
CA ALA A 84 2.72 -18.71 -3.69
C ALA A 84 4.25 -18.88 -3.55
N PRO A 85 4.91 -19.59 -4.48
CA PRO A 85 6.36 -19.68 -4.50
C PRO A 85 7.01 -18.28 -4.53
N TYR A 86 7.97 -18.07 -3.63
CA TYR A 86 8.65 -16.80 -3.41
C TYR A 86 10.17 -16.98 -3.44
N ASP A 87 10.87 -16.03 -4.01
CA ASP A 87 12.31 -15.94 -4.00
C ASP A 87 12.74 -14.82 -3.03
N ILE A 88 13.35 -15.21 -1.91
CA ILE A 88 13.73 -14.28 -0.85
C ILE A 88 14.88 -13.36 -1.31
N GLU A 89 15.82 -13.87 -2.10
CA GLU A 89 16.97 -13.11 -2.60
C GLU A 89 16.52 -12.04 -3.60
N GLU A 90 15.56 -12.40 -4.46
CA GLU A 90 14.96 -11.48 -5.43
C GLU A 90 13.92 -10.55 -4.79
N ASN A 91 13.52 -10.81 -3.55
CA ASN A 91 12.38 -10.14 -2.90
C ASN A 91 11.14 -10.09 -3.80
N ASP A 92 10.82 -11.23 -4.44
CA ASP A 92 9.75 -11.33 -5.43
C ASP A 92 9.19 -12.75 -5.52
N LEU A 93 8.10 -12.93 -6.25
CA LEU A 93 7.56 -14.23 -6.55
C LEU A 93 8.47 -15.01 -7.51
N ASN A 94 8.55 -16.33 -7.34
CA ASN A 94 9.07 -17.19 -8.38
C ASN A 94 8.00 -17.40 -9.46
N TYR A 95 7.91 -16.50 -10.42
CA TYR A 95 6.85 -16.48 -11.43
C TYR A 95 6.76 -17.74 -12.28
N ASN A 96 7.89 -18.39 -12.57
CA ASN A 96 7.88 -19.68 -13.31
C ASN A 96 7.20 -20.76 -12.50
N ALA A 97 7.49 -20.85 -11.21
CA ALA A 97 6.87 -21.81 -10.33
C ALA A 97 5.39 -21.46 -10.06
N VAL A 98 5.06 -20.17 -9.91
CA VAL A 98 3.67 -19.69 -9.78
C VAL A 98 2.85 -20.10 -10.99
N ASN A 99 3.30 -19.78 -12.20
CA ASN A 99 2.57 -20.10 -13.44
C ASN A 99 2.45 -21.62 -13.65
N LYS A 100 3.48 -22.39 -13.29
CA LYS A 100 3.40 -23.86 -13.32
C LYS A 100 2.28 -24.39 -12.40
N ILE A 101 2.21 -23.89 -11.16
CA ILE A 101 1.17 -24.30 -10.20
C ILE A 101 -0.23 -23.90 -10.70
N ILE A 102 -0.39 -22.70 -11.26
CA ILE A 102 -1.66 -22.24 -11.82
C ILE A 102 -2.19 -23.25 -12.85
N ASN A 103 -1.32 -23.67 -13.77
CA ASN A 103 -1.72 -24.56 -14.85
C ASN A 103 -1.90 -26.02 -14.42
N GLU A 104 -1.04 -26.54 -13.54
CA GLU A 104 -1.07 -27.95 -13.12
C GLU A 104 -2.15 -28.25 -12.06
N GLN A 105 -2.49 -27.26 -11.21
CA GLN A 105 -3.38 -27.51 -10.07
C GLN A 105 -4.75 -26.83 -10.21
N ALA A 106 -5.05 -26.25 -11.36
CA ALA A 106 -6.29 -25.52 -11.62
C ALA A 106 -6.61 -24.53 -10.50
N ILE A 107 -5.77 -23.50 -10.38
CA ILE A 107 -5.95 -22.41 -9.42
C ILE A 107 -7.01 -21.46 -9.95
N ASP A 108 -8.00 -21.14 -9.12
CA ASP A 108 -9.10 -20.25 -9.48
C ASP A 108 -8.75 -18.79 -9.22
N TYR A 109 -8.00 -18.53 -8.13
CA TYR A 109 -7.67 -17.16 -7.69
C TYR A 109 -6.22 -17.07 -7.23
N ILE A 110 -5.68 -15.85 -7.37
CA ILE A 110 -4.41 -15.46 -6.77
C ILE A 110 -4.67 -14.21 -5.96
N LEU A 111 -4.41 -14.21 -4.65
CA LEU A 111 -4.55 -13.04 -3.81
C LEU A 111 -3.18 -12.62 -3.28
N LEU A 112 -2.67 -11.52 -3.81
CA LEU A 112 -1.41 -10.91 -3.39
C LEU A 112 -1.70 -9.66 -2.59
N ALA A 113 -1.36 -9.68 -1.30
CA ALA A 113 -1.52 -8.54 -0.39
C ALA A 113 -0.19 -8.29 0.34
N PRO A 114 0.81 -7.73 -0.33
CA PRO A 114 2.11 -7.48 0.27
C PRO A 114 2.03 -6.39 1.33
N SER A 115 2.69 -6.63 2.47
CA SER A 115 2.89 -5.66 3.54
C SER A 115 4.34 -5.18 3.59
N ASP A 116 5.28 -6.04 3.24
CA ASP A 116 6.71 -5.76 3.30
C ASP A 116 7.31 -5.97 1.90
N LEU A 117 7.83 -4.90 1.30
CA LEU A 117 8.33 -4.85 -0.09
C LEU A 117 9.57 -3.96 -0.20
N ILE A 118 10.67 -4.47 -0.72
CA ILE A 118 11.79 -3.66 -1.20
C ILE A 118 11.45 -3.07 -2.57
N LYS A 119 10.86 -3.87 -3.44
CA LYS A 119 10.39 -3.47 -4.78
C LYS A 119 8.94 -3.89 -5.02
N PRO A 120 8.20 -3.24 -5.92
CA PRO A 120 6.90 -3.73 -6.36
C PRO A 120 7.01 -5.14 -6.93
N LEU A 121 6.00 -5.99 -6.68
CA LEU A 121 5.90 -7.29 -7.36
C LEU A 121 5.63 -7.08 -8.84
N ASP A 122 6.28 -7.84 -9.70
CA ASP A 122 6.08 -7.83 -11.16
C ASP A 122 4.89 -8.72 -11.54
N VAL A 123 3.70 -8.32 -11.09
CA VAL A 123 2.47 -9.12 -11.26
C VAL A 123 2.09 -9.36 -12.71
N GLU A 124 2.61 -8.56 -13.66
CA GLU A 124 2.37 -8.73 -15.10
C GLU A 124 2.97 -10.03 -15.65
N ARG A 125 3.88 -10.67 -14.91
CA ARG A 125 4.45 -11.99 -15.25
C ARG A 125 3.55 -13.17 -14.89
N ILE A 126 2.44 -12.92 -14.19
CA ILE A 126 1.48 -13.97 -13.82
C ILE A 126 0.52 -14.23 -14.97
N ASP A 127 0.37 -15.50 -15.35
CA ASP A 127 -0.62 -15.92 -16.34
C ASP A 127 -2.02 -15.97 -15.72
N THR A 128 -2.83 -14.98 -16.03
CA THR A 128 -4.22 -14.87 -15.56
C THR A 128 -5.25 -15.38 -16.55
N THR A 129 -4.86 -16.17 -17.56
CA THR A 129 -5.77 -16.68 -18.60
C THR A 129 -6.93 -17.48 -18.00
N ASN A 130 -6.65 -18.31 -17.00
CA ASN A 130 -7.62 -19.23 -16.39
C ASN A 130 -7.88 -18.94 -14.90
N CYS A 131 -7.38 -17.86 -14.35
CA CYS A 131 -7.57 -17.48 -12.96
C CYS A 131 -7.77 -15.98 -12.81
N VAL A 132 -8.24 -15.54 -11.66
CA VAL A 132 -8.41 -14.11 -11.34
C VAL A 132 -7.33 -13.66 -10.37
N LEU A 133 -6.61 -12.59 -10.72
CA LEU A 133 -5.66 -11.94 -9.82
C LEU A 133 -6.38 -10.88 -8.98
N LEU A 134 -6.32 -11.04 -7.67
CA LEU A 134 -6.78 -10.11 -6.65
C LEU A 134 -5.55 -9.44 -6.04
N TRP A 135 -5.23 -8.21 -6.44
CA TRP A 135 -3.99 -7.55 -6.05
C TRP A 135 -4.22 -6.36 -5.13
N ASP A 136 -3.84 -6.53 -3.86
CA ASP A 136 -3.77 -5.42 -2.90
C ASP A 136 -2.50 -4.59 -3.18
N CYS A 137 -2.69 -3.49 -3.85
CA CYS A 137 -1.62 -2.55 -4.18
C CYS A 137 -1.42 -1.44 -3.12
N SER A 138 -1.98 -1.55 -1.92
CA SER A 138 -1.92 -0.49 -0.89
C SER A 138 -0.52 0.07 -0.67
N GLN A 139 0.52 -0.78 -0.70
CA GLN A 139 1.91 -0.37 -0.46
C GLN A 139 2.55 0.33 -1.66
N VAL A 140 1.97 0.22 -2.85
CA VAL A 140 2.50 0.76 -4.10
C VAL A 140 1.49 1.59 -4.89
N MET A 141 0.29 1.79 -4.35
CA MET A 141 -0.81 2.50 -5.03
C MET A 141 -0.38 3.91 -5.49
N GLY A 142 0.32 4.65 -4.64
CA GLY A 142 0.87 5.96 -5.01
C GLY A 142 1.92 5.87 -6.11
N LEU A 143 2.79 4.85 -6.08
CA LEU A 143 3.81 4.64 -7.11
C LEU A 143 3.20 4.32 -8.47
N ILE A 144 2.13 3.48 -8.49
CA ILE A 144 1.37 3.17 -9.71
C ILE A 144 0.73 4.44 -10.26
N ALA A 145 0.05 5.20 -9.39
CA ALA A 145 -0.61 6.45 -9.78
C ALA A 145 0.35 7.50 -10.31
N ALA A 146 1.59 7.54 -9.78
CA ALA A 146 2.65 8.43 -10.22
C ALA A 146 3.41 7.93 -11.48
N GLY A 147 3.12 6.72 -11.95
CA GLY A 147 3.83 6.10 -13.08
C GLY A 147 5.25 5.64 -12.76
N LEU A 148 5.60 5.45 -11.49
CA LEU A 148 6.92 5.00 -11.03
C LEU A 148 7.04 3.48 -10.92
N CYS A 149 5.96 2.74 -11.11
CA CYS A 149 5.97 1.29 -11.26
C CYS A 149 4.89 0.85 -12.27
N PRO A 150 4.97 -0.40 -12.79
CA PRO A 150 4.00 -0.93 -13.75
C PRO A 150 2.56 -0.83 -13.24
N ASN A 151 1.63 -0.61 -14.16
CA ASN A 151 0.21 -0.56 -13.88
C ASN A 151 -0.53 -1.70 -14.59
N PRO A 152 -0.79 -2.81 -13.91
CA PRO A 152 -1.35 -4.00 -14.53
C PRO A 152 -2.79 -3.84 -15.02
N LEU A 153 -3.53 -2.81 -14.59
CA LEU A 153 -4.83 -2.50 -15.19
C LEU A 153 -4.77 -2.15 -16.67
N LYS A 154 -3.59 -1.69 -17.15
CA LYS A 154 -3.40 -1.33 -18.57
C LYS A 154 -3.07 -2.53 -19.45
N THR A 155 -2.52 -3.59 -18.89
CA THR A 155 -1.89 -4.70 -19.61
C THR A 155 -2.54 -6.04 -19.38
N MET A 156 -3.11 -6.27 -18.19
CA MET A 156 -3.65 -7.57 -17.78
C MET A 156 -5.17 -7.63 -17.92
N LYS A 157 -5.67 -8.86 -18.12
CA LYS A 157 -7.08 -9.23 -18.00
C LYS A 157 -7.28 -10.02 -16.70
N ASN A 158 -8.54 -10.23 -16.33
CA ASN A 158 -8.91 -11.00 -15.13
C ASN A 158 -8.20 -10.51 -13.87
N ILE A 159 -8.12 -9.19 -13.69
CA ILE A 159 -7.50 -8.56 -12.52
C ILE A 159 -8.46 -7.64 -11.79
N ILE A 160 -8.44 -7.70 -10.47
CA ILE A 160 -8.99 -6.69 -9.57
C ILE A 160 -7.81 -6.10 -8.78
N MET A 161 -7.52 -4.83 -9.02
CA MET A 161 -6.56 -4.04 -8.25
C MET A 161 -7.30 -3.28 -7.17
N PHE A 162 -6.84 -3.36 -5.93
CA PHE A 162 -7.51 -2.71 -4.81
C PHE A 162 -6.53 -2.32 -3.71
N GLY A 163 -6.99 -1.54 -2.75
CA GLY A 163 -6.17 -1.25 -1.57
C GLY A 163 -6.72 -0.14 -0.68
N GLY A 164 -6.05 0.02 0.45
CA GLY A 164 -6.25 1.15 1.36
C GLY A 164 -5.54 2.40 0.83
N THR A 165 -6.22 3.53 0.93
CA THR A 165 -5.79 4.81 0.34
C THR A 165 -4.95 5.68 1.29
N HIS A 166 -4.43 5.13 2.39
CA HIS A 166 -3.75 5.87 3.46
C HIS A 166 -2.31 5.37 3.72
N LYS A 167 -1.67 4.75 2.73
CA LYS A 167 -0.28 4.28 2.82
C LYS A 167 0.60 5.11 1.89
N THR A 168 1.00 4.57 0.73
CA THR A 168 1.74 5.35 -0.27
C THR A 168 0.83 6.35 -0.99
N PHE A 169 -0.43 6.00 -1.23
CA PHE A 169 -1.40 6.99 -1.65
C PHE A 169 -1.79 7.84 -0.42
N PRO A 170 -1.64 9.19 -0.47
CA PRO A 170 -1.76 10.05 0.71
C PRO A 170 -3.21 10.47 1.01
N GLY A 171 -4.14 9.52 0.94
CA GLY A 171 -5.56 9.75 1.16
C GLY A 171 -6.04 9.44 2.59
N PRO A 172 -7.34 9.55 2.84
CA PRO A 172 -7.96 9.15 4.09
C PRO A 172 -7.89 7.63 4.27
N ALA A 173 -8.14 7.15 5.48
CA ALA A 173 -8.40 5.73 5.72
C ALA A 173 -9.70 5.32 5.00
N SER A 174 -9.58 4.89 3.77
CA SER A 174 -10.64 4.43 2.88
C SER A 174 -10.12 3.27 2.03
N GLY A 175 -10.94 2.74 1.15
CA GLY A 175 -10.57 1.71 0.18
C GLY A 175 -10.99 2.08 -1.23
N LEU A 176 -10.24 1.57 -2.20
CA LEU A 176 -10.56 1.61 -3.63
C LEU A 176 -10.49 0.20 -4.19
N ILE A 177 -11.46 -0.15 -5.04
CA ILE A 177 -11.43 -1.35 -5.87
C ILE A 177 -11.51 -0.89 -7.32
N MET A 178 -10.63 -1.39 -8.17
CA MET A 178 -10.50 -1.00 -9.58
C MET A 178 -10.34 -2.24 -10.45
N THR A 179 -11.01 -2.24 -11.59
CA THR A 179 -10.84 -3.27 -12.62
C THR A 179 -11.15 -2.71 -14.01
N ASN A 180 -10.60 -3.34 -15.04
CA ASN A 180 -10.97 -3.06 -16.44
C ASN A 180 -11.83 -4.20 -17.04
N ASP A 181 -12.12 -5.20 -16.22
CA ASP A 181 -12.96 -6.34 -16.59
C ASP A 181 -14.44 -6.05 -16.23
N LYS A 182 -15.28 -6.01 -17.26
CA LYS A 182 -16.72 -5.73 -17.06
C LYS A 182 -17.44 -6.84 -16.29
N TYR A 183 -17.06 -8.09 -16.50
CA TYR A 183 -17.71 -9.23 -15.84
C TYR A 183 -17.44 -9.19 -14.33
N LEU A 184 -16.19 -8.95 -13.94
CA LEU A 184 -15.80 -8.81 -12.53
C LEU A 184 -16.47 -7.59 -11.89
N HIS A 185 -16.57 -6.48 -12.61
CA HIS A 185 -17.28 -5.29 -12.15
C HIS A 185 -18.77 -5.57 -11.90
N ASP A 186 -19.46 -6.14 -12.88
CA ASP A 186 -20.90 -6.40 -12.78
C ASP A 186 -21.22 -7.39 -11.65
N MET A 187 -20.37 -8.41 -11.46
CA MET A 187 -20.47 -9.37 -10.35
C MET A 187 -20.38 -8.65 -9.00
N MET A 188 -19.37 -7.80 -8.81
CA MET A 188 -19.22 -7.05 -7.56
C MET A 188 -20.37 -6.07 -7.35
N GLU A 189 -20.80 -5.36 -8.38
CA GLU A 189 -21.88 -4.38 -8.28
C GLU A 189 -23.21 -5.02 -7.84
N THR A 190 -23.51 -6.21 -8.37
CA THR A 190 -24.72 -6.96 -8.03
C THR A 190 -24.70 -7.49 -6.60
N GLU A 191 -23.54 -7.89 -6.10
CA GLU A 191 -23.41 -8.58 -4.82
C GLU A 191 -23.13 -7.62 -3.63
N ILE A 192 -22.36 -6.54 -3.86
CA ILE A 192 -21.91 -5.67 -2.77
C ILE A 192 -23.10 -5.01 -2.08
N ASN A 193 -24.02 -4.42 -2.80
CA ASN A 193 -25.21 -3.77 -2.24
C ASN A 193 -26.48 -4.56 -2.60
N PRO A 194 -27.33 -4.87 -1.65
CA PRO A 194 -27.28 -4.47 -0.23
C PRO A 194 -26.59 -5.47 0.70
N LYS A 195 -25.94 -6.54 0.19
CA LYS A 195 -25.51 -7.69 0.99
C LYS A 195 -24.37 -7.36 1.96
N TYR A 196 -23.37 -6.60 1.51
CA TYR A 196 -22.14 -6.35 2.29
C TYR A 196 -21.97 -4.89 2.66
N LEU A 197 -22.63 -3.98 1.96
CA LEU A 197 -22.56 -2.55 2.22
C LEU A 197 -23.94 -1.91 1.99
N ARG A 198 -24.47 -1.24 3.01
CA ARG A 198 -25.73 -0.50 2.90
C ARG A 198 -25.50 1.00 2.74
N HIS A 199 -24.55 1.56 3.50
CA HIS A 199 -24.25 2.98 3.49
C HIS A 199 -22.75 3.19 3.31
N SER A 200 -22.39 4.12 2.44
CA SER A 200 -20.99 4.57 2.33
C SER A 200 -20.79 5.82 3.20
N GLN A 201 -19.60 5.90 3.81
CA GLN A 201 -19.22 7.02 4.65
C GLN A 201 -18.80 8.21 3.78
N MET A 202 -19.74 9.12 3.47
CA MET A 202 -19.52 10.19 2.50
C MET A 202 -18.37 11.13 2.88
N HIS A 203 -18.14 11.38 4.18
CA HIS A 203 -16.97 12.15 4.61
C HIS A 203 -15.65 11.52 4.13
N GLN A 204 -15.53 10.18 4.15
CA GLN A 204 -14.36 9.49 3.59
C GLN A 204 -14.28 9.67 2.06
N LYS A 205 -15.41 9.63 1.36
CA LYS A 205 -15.44 9.73 -0.11
C LYS A 205 -15.09 11.14 -0.59
N ILE A 206 -15.61 12.15 0.09
CA ILE A 206 -15.25 13.54 -0.17
C ILE A 206 -13.77 13.77 0.12
N SER A 207 -13.27 13.31 1.27
CA SER A 207 -11.83 13.39 1.59
C SER A 207 -10.96 12.63 0.58
N LEU A 208 -11.44 11.47 0.08
CA LEU A 208 -10.75 10.72 -0.96
C LEU A 208 -10.69 11.49 -2.28
N LEU A 209 -11.78 12.15 -2.68
CA LEU A 209 -11.79 12.96 -3.89
C LEU A 209 -10.79 14.12 -3.79
N PHE A 210 -10.72 14.81 -2.63
CA PHE A 210 -9.69 15.81 -2.39
C PHE A 210 -8.28 15.24 -2.56
N ALA A 211 -8.00 14.10 -1.94
CA ALA A 211 -6.70 13.45 -2.03
C ALA A 211 -6.36 13.02 -3.48
N LEU A 212 -7.33 12.56 -4.25
CA LEU A 212 -7.16 12.20 -5.66
C LEU A 212 -6.79 13.42 -6.51
N ILE A 213 -7.48 14.56 -6.31
CA ILE A 213 -7.19 15.81 -7.02
C ILE A 213 -5.80 16.36 -6.63
N GLU A 214 -5.48 16.33 -5.34
CA GLU A 214 -4.15 16.70 -4.83
C GLU A 214 -3.06 15.82 -5.45
N PHE A 215 -3.31 14.51 -5.52
CA PHE A 215 -2.37 13.55 -6.07
C PHE A 215 -2.17 13.77 -7.58
N GLU A 216 -3.21 14.07 -8.33
CA GLU A 216 -3.11 14.38 -9.76
C GLU A 216 -2.14 15.55 -10.01
N LYS A 217 -2.05 16.50 -9.06
CA LYS A 217 -1.15 17.64 -9.14
C LYS A 217 0.26 17.37 -8.60
N TYR A 218 0.38 16.74 -7.46
CA TYR A 218 1.64 16.65 -6.71
C TYR A 218 2.21 15.23 -6.60
N GLY A 219 1.44 14.22 -6.99
CA GLY A 219 1.77 12.81 -6.70
C GLY A 219 3.11 12.35 -7.26
N SER A 220 3.48 12.78 -8.48
CA SER A 220 4.75 12.40 -9.08
C SER A 220 5.95 12.91 -8.28
N GLY A 221 5.95 14.21 -7.91
CA GLY A 221 7.01 14.80 -7.09
C GLY A 221 7.09 14.16 -5.71
N TYR A 222 5.94 13.98 -5.05
CA TYR A 222 5.87 13.34 -3.74
C TYR A 222 6.40 11.89 -3.76
N MET A 223 6.00 11.08 -4.74
CA MET A 223 6.44 9.69 -4.83
C MET A 223 7.93 9.58 -5.18
N SER A 224 8.44 10.43 -6.06
CA SER A 224 9.87 10.48 -6.39
C SER A 224 10.70 10.84 -5.15
N HIS A 225 10.27 11.84 -4.39
CA HIS A 225 10.93 12.24 -3.15
C HIS A 225 10.86 11.14 -2.08
N MET A 226 9.74 10.45 -1.97
CA MET A 226 9.56 9.33 -1.03
C MET A 226 10.56 8.19 -1.29
N VAL A 227 10.77 7.83 -2.55
CA VAL A 227 11.75 6.81 -2.95
C VAL A 227 13.18 7.32 -2.75
N HIS A 228 13.45 8.60 -3.03
CA HIS A 228 14.74 9.24 -2.73
C HIS A 228 15.05 9.15 -1.25
N CYS A 229 14.14 9.58 -0.37
CA CYS A 229 14.31 9.49 1.08
C CYS A 229 14.63 8.06 1.55
N ALA A 230 13.97 7.04 0.98
CA ALA A 230 14.23 5.66 1.34
C ALA A 230 15.65 5.20 0.97
N ASN A 231 16.09 5.53 -0.23
CA ASN A 231 17.44 5.16 -0.68
C ASN A 231 18.53 5.95 0.04
N TYR A 232 18.36 7.26 0.23
CA TYR A 232 19.32 8.11 0.93
C TYR A 232 19.49 7.68 2.39
N LEU A 233 18.39 7.54 3.12
CA LEU A 233 18.42 7.11 4.52
C LEU A 233 19.00 5.68 4.65
N GLY A 234 18.63 4.77 3.76
CA GLY A 234 19.15 3.41 3.76
C GLY A 234 20.65 3.35 3.44
N ALA A 235 21.16 4.17 2.53
CA ALA A 235 22.58 4.27 2.22
C ALA A 235 23.37 4.81 3.43
N ASN A 236 22.90 5.88 4.05
CA ASN A 236 23.54 6.45 5.25
C ASN A 236 23.59 5.45 6.41
N LEU A 237 22.53 4.65 6.60
CA LEU A 237 22.52 3.59 7.61
C LEU A 237 23.53 2.49 7.28
N ARG A 238 23.64 2.09 6.00
CA ARG A 238 24.63 1.11 5.54
C ARG A 238 26.06 1.60 5.78
N ASP A 239 26.34 2.88 5.50
CA ASP A 239 27.64 3.50 5.76
C ASP A 239 27.99 3.54 7.26
N ARG A 240 26.97 3.49 8.13
CA ARG A 240 27.12 3.35 9.59
C ARG A 240 27.20 1.91 10.08
N GLY A 241 27.26 0.93 9.16
CA GLY A 241 27.44 -0.49 9.47
C GLY A 241 26.17 -1.28 9.73
N TYR A 242 24.96 -0.72 9.42
CA TYR A 242 23.72 -1.47 9.51
C TYR A 242 23.58 -2.44 8.32
N ASP A 243 23.05 -3.63 8.57
CA ASP A 243 22.67 -4.57 7.52
C ASP A 243 21.34 -4.14 6.88
N VAL A 244 21.44 -3.22 5.94
CA VAL A 244 20.28 -2.73 5.16
C VAL A 244 20.09 -3.64 3.96
N ALA A 245 18.93 -4.29 3.90
CA ALA A 245 18.56 -5.17 2.80
C ALA A 245 18.48 -4.41 1.47
N ASP A 246 18.85 -5.08 0.40
CA ASP A 246 18.70 -4.59 -0.97
C ASP A 246 18.39 -5.74 -1.95
N VAL A 247 18.05 -5.38 -3.17
CA VAL A 247 17.97 -6.30 -4.31
C VAL A 247 18.89 -5.77 -5.39
N HIS A 248 19.96 -6.50 -5.70
CA HIS A 248 20.97 -6.12 -6.69
C HIS A 248 21.54 -4.71 -6.47
N GLY A 249 21.75 -4.32 -5.21
CA GLY A 249 22.28 -3.02 -4.82
C GLY A 249 21.22 -1.90 -4.68
N GLN A 250 19.99 -2.14 -5.08
CA GLN A 250 18.87 -1.21 -4.88
C GLN A 250 18.27 -1.41 -3.50
N ILE A 251 18.39 -0.42 -2.62
CA ILE A 251 17.88 -0.47 -1.24
C ILE A 251 16.35 -0.47 -1.23
N SER A 252 15.74 0.38 -2.04
CA SER A 252 14.28 0.45 -2.12
C SER A 252 13.80 1.01 -3.45
N ALA A 253 12.82 0.35 -4.04
CA ALA A 253 11.97 0.91 -5.10
C ALA A 253 10.57 1.31 -4.56
N THR A 254 10.44 1.37 -3.23
CA THR A 254 9.21 1.76 -2.52
C THR A 254 9.52 2.83 -1.46
N HIS A 255 8.74 2.88 -0.42
CA HIS A 255 8.95 3.73 0.74
C HIS A 255 9.58 3.00 1.92
N GLN A 256 9.86 1.70 1.78
CA GLN A 256 10.26 0.85 2.89
C GLN A 256 11.77 0.60 2.88
N ILE A 257 12.36 0.61 4.07
CA ILE A 257 13.75 0.25 4.32
C ILE A 257 13.73 -0.91 5.31
N PHE A 258 14.49 -1.97 5.03
CA PHE A 258 14.61 -3.15 5.87
C PHE A 258 16.00 -3.21 6.48
N ILE A 259 16.08 -3.14 7.81
CA ILE A 259 17.32 -3.31 8.58
C ILE A 259 17.25 -4.69 9.22
N ARG A 260 18.17 -5.58 8.86
CA ARG A 260 18.32 -6.89 9.48
C ARG A 260 19.17 -6.76 10.74
N CYS A 261 18.82 -7.45 11.78
CA CYS A 261 19.57 -7.41 13.04
C CYS A 261 19.25 -8.63 13.91
N SER A 262 20.03 -8.81 14.98
CA SER A 262 19.70 -9.80 16.00
C SER A 262 18.42 -9.42 16.76
N LYS A 263 17.85 -10.39 17.47
CA LYS A 263 16.70 -10.12 18.34
C LYS A 263 17.02 -9.09 19.42
N GLU A 264 18.22 -9.17 20.01
CA GLU A 264 18.67 -8.25 21.07
C GLU A 264 18.78 -6.82 20.55
N GLU A 265 19.39 -6.61 19.38
CA GLU A 265 19.51 -5.30 18.72
C GLU A 265 18.12 -4.74 18.37
N MET A 266 17.26 -5.56 17.78
CA MET A 266 15.89 -5.15 17.46
C MET A 266 15.12 -4.69 18.70
N ASP A 267 15.18 -5.45 19.79
CA ASP A 267 14.49 -5.11 21.03
C ASP A 267 15.10 -3.84 21.65
N THR A 268 16.43 -3.67 21.62
CA THR A 268 17.12 -2.46 22.09
C THR A 268 16.65 -1.22 21.31
N ILE A 269 16.70 -1.27 19.98
CA ILE A 269 16.26 -0.16 19.11
C ILE A 269 14.79 0.18 19.39
N TYR A 270 13.95 -0.83 19.50
CA TYR A 270 12.52 -0.64 19.72
C TYR A 270 12.19 -0.02 21.06
N ASP A 271 12.82 -0.49 22.15
CA ASP A 271 12.61 0.03 23.50
C ASP A 271 13.15 1.45 23.65
N ASN A 272 14.27 1.76 23.02
CA ASN A 272 14.84 3.11 23.00
C ASN A 272 13.99 4.06 22.17
N ALA A 273 13.48 3.61 21.01
CA ALA A 273 12.54 4.37 20.19
C ALA A 273 11.27 4.73 20.98
N TYR A 274 10.74 3.76 21.75
CA TYR A 274 9.59 4.00 22.62
C TYR A 274 9.87 5.09 23.67
N LYS A 275 11.04 5.06 24.34
CA LYS A 275 11.45 6.09 25.31
C LYS A 275 11.60 7.49 24.71
N CYS A 276 11.98 7.56 23.43
CA CYS A 276 12.22 8.81 22.70
C CYS A 276 11.01 9.24 21.83
N GLU A 277 9.89 8.54 21.90
CA GLU A 277 8.68 8.79 21.09
C GLU A 277 8.93 8.74 19.59
N VAL A 278 9.86 7.87 19.15
CA VAL A 278 10.15 7.61 17.74
C VAL A 278 9.37 6.40 17.27
N THR A 279 8.56 6.54 16.24
CA THR A 279 7.76 5.45 15.69
C THR A 279 8.55 4.62 14.69
N LEU A 280 8.65 3.31 14.94
CA LEU A 280 9.24 2.34 14.01
C LEU A 280 8.55 0.98 14.14
N ASN A 281 8.86 0.04 13.24
CA ASN A 281 8.16 -1.25 13.18
C ASN A 281 9.14 -2.41 13.28
N LYS A 282 9.08 -3.18 14.38
CA LYS A 282 9.88 -4.41 14.52
C LYS A 282 9.24 -5.58 13.75
N LYS A 283 10.09 -6.42 13.16
CA LYS A 283 9.69 -7.56 12.32
C LYS A 283 10.37 -8.85 12.77
N HIS A 284 9.61 -9.94 12.61
CA HIS A 284 10.13 -11.29 12.77
C HIS A 284 9.58 -12.13 11.62
N LYS A 285 10.37 -12.27 10.53
CA LYS A 285 9.98 -12.93 9.28
C LYS A 285 11.20 -13.45 8.53
N GLN A 286 11.02 -14.46 7.67
CA GLN A 286 12.09 -14.95 6.78
C GLN A 286 12.68 -13.83 5.90
N LEU A 287 11.85 -12.91 5.45
CA LEU A 287 12.26 -11.76 4.65
C LEU A 287 13.35 -10.89 5.33
N PHE A 288 13.47 -10.96 6.65
CA PHE A 288 14.52 -10.31 7.44
C PHE A 288 15.60 -11.31 7.90
N TYR A 289 15.62 -12.53 7.39
CA TYR A 289 16.44 -13.64 7.88
C TYR A 289 16.29 -13.88 9.40
N GLY A 290 15.09 -13.56 9.91
CA GLY A 290 14.72 -13.68 11.32
C GLY A 290 14.17 -12.38 11.89
N TYR A 291 15.01 -11.48 12.35
CA TYR A 291 14.61 -10.25 13.04
C TYR A 291 15.05 -9.00 12.29
N GLY A 292 14.31 -7.91 12.48
CA GLY A 292 14.70 -6.64 11.88
C GLY A 292 13.74 -5.49 12.21
N ILE A 293 14.14 -4.32 11.72
CA ILE A 293 13.37 -3.08 11.79
C ILE A 293 12.95 -2.69 10.38
N ARG A 294 11.66 -2.37 10.20
CA ARG A 294 11.17 -1.74 8.99
C ARG A 294 10.90 -0.27 9.24
N LEU A 295 11.49 0.58 8.42
CA LEU A 295 11.22 2.01 8.36
C LEU A 295 10.35 2.32 7.15
N GLY A 296 9.67 3.47 7.18
CA GLY A 296 8.87 3.98 6.06
C GLY A 296 9.06 5.47 5.91
N THR A 297 9.20 5.95 4.69
CA THR A 297 9.55 7.35 4.38
C THR A 297 8.38 8.20 3.88
N GLN A 298 7.18 7.63 3.80
CA GLN A 298 6.02 8.34 3.25
C GLN A 298 5.64 9.60 4.04
N GLU A 299 5.80 9.60 5.36
CA GLU A 299 5.47 10.78 6.18
C GLU A 299 6.53 11.88 6.01
N ILE A 300 7.80 11.55 6.16
CA ILE A 300 8.89 12.54 6.04
C ILE A 300 8.95 13.15 4.63
N ALA A 301 8.64 12.36 3.60
CA ALA A 301 8.53 12.87 2.25
C ALA A 301 7.37 13.88 2.06
N ARG A 302 6.28 13.77 2.84
CA ARG A 302 5.19 14.76 2.83
C ARG A 302 5.64 16.12 3.34
N TYR A 303 6.65 16.16 4.19
CA TYR A 303 7.20 17.39 4.73
C TYR A 303 8.26 18.03 3.81
N ASP A 304 8.63 17.34 2.71
CA ASP A 304 9.69 17.77 1.78
C ASP A 304 11.02 18.04 2.50
N TRP A 305 11.34 17.21 3.48
CA TRP A 305 12.59 17.32 4.22
C TRP A 305 13.78 16.95 3.33
N ASN A 306 14.80 17.78 3.37
CA ASN A 306 16.02 17.64 2.58
C ASN A 306 16.99 16.62 3.17
N ASP A 307 18.10 16.36 2.47
CA ASP A 307 19.11 15.41 2.87
C ASP A 307 19.71 15.71 4.26
N ALA A 308 19.87 16.98 4.64
CA ALA A 308 20.36 17.36 5.98
C ALA A 308 19.40 16.90 7.11
N ALA A 309 18.10 16.94 6.87
CA ALA A 309 17.13 16.38 7.82
C ALA A 309 17.20 14.84 7.86
N LEU A 310 17.46 14.19 6.73
CA LEU A 310 17.67 12.75 6.66
C LEU A 310 18.96 12.32 7.37
N ASP A 311 20.02 13.13 7.30
CA ASP A 311 21.25 12.92 8.09
C ASP A 311 20.93 12.95 9.59
N THR A 312 20.14 13.94 10.03
CA THR A 312 19.71 14.02 11.44
C THR A 312 18.89 12.79 11.85
N ILE A 313 17.99 12.29 10.97
CA ILE A 313 17.25 11.05 11.22
C ILE A 313 18.20 9.85 11.34
N THR A 314 19.23 9.79 10.49
CA THR A 314 20.25 8.74 10.57
C THR A 314 20.95 8.77 11.94
N GLU A 315 21.36 9.93 12.43
CA GLU A 315 21.98 10.08 13.76
C GLU A 315 21.02 9.64 14.88
N ILE A 316 19.75 10.02 14.80
CA ILE A 316 18.71 9.55 15.75
C ILE A 316 18.69 8.01 15.78
N LEU A 317 18.63 7.35 14.63
CA LEU A 317 18.58 5.88 14.54
C LEU A 317 19.86 5.23 15.08
N VAL A 318 21.03 5.83 14.85
CA VAL A 318 22.30 5.39 15.44
C VAL A 318 22.26 5.47 16.96
N HIS A 319 21.79 6.56 17.53
CA HIS A 319 21.64 6.71 18.98
C HIS A 319 20.65 5.69 19.57
N LEU A 320 19.55 5.38 18.86
CA LEU A 320 18.59 4.37 19.31
C LEU A 320 19.17 2.95 19.39
N SER A 321 20.28 2.67 18.70
CA SER A 321 20.95 1.36 18.73
C SER A 321 21.87 1.18 19.94
N ASN A 322 22.17 2.24 20.69
CA ASN A 322 23.05 2.18 21.85
C ASN A 322 22.35 1.54 23.06
N LYS A 323 23.01 0.59 23.74
CA LYS A 323 22.48 -0.02 24.97
C LYS A 323 22.27 1.03 26.07
N ASP A 324 23.19 1.95 26.20
CA ASP A 324 23.13 3.07 27.15
C ASP A 324 22.75 4.34 26.38
N ILE A 325 21.47 4.49 26.07
CA ILE A 325 20.98 5.62 25.29
C ILE A 325 21.02 6.93 26.08
N ASP A 326 21.52 7.99 25.45
CA ASP A 326 21.35 9.37 25.90
C ASP A 326 20.07 9.96 25.30
N ILE A 327 18.97 9.87 26.06
CA ILE A 327 17.64 10.35 25.66
C ILE A 327 17.64 11.85 25.38
N ASP A 328 18.38 12.65 26.16
CA ASP A 328 18.42 14.10 25.96
C ASP A 328 19.12 14.49 24.66
N THR A 329 20.14 13.75 24.27
CA THR A 329 20.76 13.93 22.95
C THR A 329 19.79 13.59 21.82
N VAL A 330 19.06 12.47 21.92
CA VAL A 330 18.05 12.11 20.89
C VAL A 330 16.95 13.18 20.82
N ARG A 331 16.45 13.67 21.93
CA ARG A 331 15.44 14.75 21.96
C ARG A 331 15.96 16.03 21.29
N ARG A 332 17.20 16.46 21.59
CA ARG A 332 17.81 17.62 20.92
C ARG A 332 17.89 17.43 19.39
N LEU A 333 18.23 16.23 18.92
CA LEU A 333 18.24 15.92 17.49
C LEU A 333 16.83 16.01 16.90
N ILE A 334 15.82 15.45 17.57
CA ILE A 334 14.40 15.55 17.15
C ILE A 334 13.96 17.01 17.08
N ASP A 335 14.28 17.82 18.09
CA ASP A 335 13.91 19.24 18.15
C ASP A 335 14.63 20.08 17.07
N SER A 336 15.76 19.60 16.56
CA SER A 336 16.52 20.25 15.47
C SER A 336 15.96 19.97 14.08
N LEU A 337 15.06 18.99 13.93
CA LEU A 337 14.42 18.69 12.66
C LEU A 337 13.56 19.87 12.17
N PRO A 338 13.44 20.06 10.85
CA PRO A 338 12.57 21.11 10.31
C PRO A 338 11.11 20.91 10.76
N PRO A 339 10.31 21.99 10.80
CA PRO A 339 8.89 21.88 11.16
C PRO A 339 8.14 20.87 10.30
N LYS A 340 7.24 20.10 10.90
CA LYS A 340 6.38 19.12 10.23
C LYS A 340 5.27 19.83 9.44
N LYS A 341 5.66 20.62 8.44
CA LYS A 341 4.75 21.31 7.53
C LYS A 341 4.54 20.46 6.29
N ILE A 342 3.29 20.09 6.04
CA ILE A 342 2.95 19.30 4.84
C ILE A 342 3.18 20.18 3.61
N HIS A 343 4.07 19.75 2.72
CA HIS A 343 4.44 20.46 1.50
C HIS A 343 3.50 20.11 0.33
N TYR A 344 3.28 18.83 0.10
CA TYR A 344 2.39 18.33 -0.96
C TYR A 344 0.93 18.30 -0.46
N ALA A 345 0.36 19.48 -0.17
CA ALA A 345 -0.94 19.59 0.49
C ALA A 345 -1.90 20.51 -0.26
N PHE A 346 -3.11 20.57 0.24
CA PHE A 346 -4.19 21.42 -0.22
C PHE A 346 -3.71 22.86 -0.47
N SER A 347 -3.57 23.20 -1.74
CA SER A 347 -3.36 24.56 -2.21
C SER A 347 -4.70 25.16 -2.62
N GLU A 348 -4.76 26.49 -2.77
CA GLU A 348 -5.95 27.15 -3.31
C GLU A 348 -6.39 26.57 -4.65
N ASP A 349 -5.44 26.14 -5.49
CA ASP A 349 -5.73 25.51 -6.77
C ASP A 349 -6.42 24.15 -6.61
N VAL A 350 -6.01 23.32 -5.63
CA VAL A 350 -6.66 22.04 -5.34
C VAL A 350 -8.08 22.26 -4.84
N ILE A 351 -8.27 23.26 -3.99
CA ILE A 351 -9.60 23.65 -3.48
C ILE A 351 -10.46 24.20 -4.63
N SER A 352 -9.91 25.05 -5.48
CA SER A 352 -10.61 25.58 -6.65
C SER A 352 -11.01 24.46 -7.60
N ARG A 353 -10.09 23.53 -7.89
CA ARG A 353 -10.36 22.38 -8.74
C ARG A 353 -11.45 21.47 -8.15
N PHE A 354 -11.44 21.26 -6.84
CA PHE A 354 -12.51 20.54 -6.16
C PHE A 354 -13.86 21.24 -6.33
N ASN A 355 -13.91 22.56 -6.13
CA ASN A 355 -15.13 23.35 -6.27
C ASN A 355 -15.67 23.31 -7.70
N GLU A 356 -14.81 23.40 -8.73
CA GLU A 356 -15.21 23.24 -10.13
C GLU A 356 -15.86 21.89 -10.38
N LEU A 357 -15.29 20.81 -9.82
CA LEU A 357 -15.84 19.47 -9.97
C LEU A 357 -17.12 19.26 -9.16
N TYR A 358 -17.32 20.03 -8.09
CA TYR A 358 -18.52 19.93 -7.25
C TYR A 358 -19.67 20.79 -7.77
N MET A 359 -19.37 21.97 -8.30
CA MET A 359 -20.38 22.96 -8.70
C MET A 359 -20.93 22.72 -10.11
N ASN A 360 -20.27 21.92 -10.93
CA ASN A 360 -20.68 21.51 -12.28
C ASN A 360 -21.11 20.06 -12.33
#